data_7053b78eb66d03198532ebc40aeb7751
#
_entry.id   7053b78eb66d03198532ebc40aeb7751
#
_cell.length_a   1.000
_cell.length_b   1.000
_cell.length_c   1.000
_cell.angle_alpha   90.00
_cell.angle_beta   90.00
_cell.angle_gamma   90.00
#
_symmetry.space_group_name_H-M   'P 1'
#
loop_
_entity.id
_entity.type
_entity.pdbx_description
1 polymer ?
#
loop_
_entity_poly.entity_id
_entity_poly.type
_entity_poly.pdbx_seq_one_letter_code
_entity_poly.pdbx_strand_id
1 'polypeptide(L)'
;RVYARPLELYGGAPLALSDVREELAILNYRQQGTSTPGTWQQKGQELYVHTRGFQFSDGTEKAQVLRLRFSGNALADVASTIPNERGVVRLEPLAIGGIYPKHKEDRVLMQLKEAPPLLVPALLATEDRSFYRHHGISIRGILRAVWVNLTAGGWRQGGSTLTQQLIKNFYLTDERTLSRKLNEAAMAVLLEVHYEKNEILETYLNEVNLGQSGQHSVNGFGLASQFYFGQPISELQLHQVALLVGMVQGPSFYNPRRNPQ
;
A
#
# COMPACT_ATOMS: atom_id res chain seq x y z
N ARG A 1 2.47 15.81 -5.03
CA ARG A 1 1.53 15.25 -5.99
C ARG A 1 0.66 16.34 -6.59
N VAL A 2 0.25 16.14 -7.83
CA VAL A 2 -0.71 16.99 -8.51
C VAL A 2 -2.03 16.24 -8.57
N TYR A 3 -3.10 16.90 -8.15
CA TYR A 3 -4.43 16.33 -8.08
C TYR A 3 -5.36 17.00 -9.10
N ALA A 4 -6.34 16.24 -9.59
CA ALA A 4 -7.47 16.78 -10.31
C ALA A 4 -8.37 17.60 -9.38
N ARG A 5 -9.34 18.31 -9.96
CA ARG A 5 -10.37 18.98 -9.16
C ARG A 5 -11.22 17.91 -8.42
N PRO A 6 -11.44 18.05 -7.11
CA PRO A 6 -12.32 17.14 -6.38
C PRO A 6 -13.78 17.28 -6.83
N LEU A 7 -14.54 16.19 -6.83
CA LEU A 7 -15.98 16.25 -7.03
C LEU A 7 -16.65 16.77 -5.76
N GLU A 8 -17.43 17.84 -5.92
CA GLU A 8 -18.19 18.48 -4.85
C GLU A 8 -19.63 17.98 -4.85
N LEU A 9 -20.09 17.43 -3.71
CA LEU A 9 -21.40 16.87 -3.51
C LEU A 9 -22.22 17.78 -2.59
N TYR A 10 -23.29 18.37 -3.12
CA TYR A 10 -24.21 19.21 -2.36
C TYR A 10 -25.64 19.11 -2.95
N GLY A 11 -26.65 19.41 -2.13
CA GLY A 11 -28.05 19.38 -2.59
C GLY A 11 -28.29 20.41 -3.68
N GLY A 12 -28.87 19.99 -4.79
CA GLY A 12 -29.10 20.82 -5.98
C GLY A 12 -27.94 20.82 -7.00
N ALA A 13 -26.87 20.09 -6.76
CA ALA A 13 -25.79 19.98 -7.75
C ALA A 13 -26.28 19.36 -9.06
N PRO A 14 -25.86 19.89 -10.24
CA PRO A 14 -26.22 19.36 -11.56
C PRO A 14 -25.41 18.09 -11.87
N LEU A 15 -25.57 17.06 -11.04
CA LEU A 15 -24.89 15.77 -11.12
C LEU A 15 -25.92 14.66 -11.26
N ALA A 16 -25.87 13.93 -12.36
CA ALA A 16 -26.66 12.73 -12.52
C ALA A 16 -26.06 11.56 -11.70
N LEU A 17 -26.88 10.55 -11.44
CA LEU A 17 -26.42 9.32 -10.77
C LEU A 17 -25.28 8.65 -11.55
N SER A 18 -25.33 8.69 -12.90
CA SER A 18 -24.28 8.19 -13.79
C SER A 18 -22.92 8.87 -13.54
N ASP A 19 -22.94 10.20 -13.36
CA ASP A 19 -21.72 11.00 -13.24
C ASP A 19 -20.97 10.66 -11.93
N VAL A 20 -21.74 10.53 -10.84
CA VAL A 20 -21.16 10.12 -9.56
C VAL A 20 -20.64 8.68 -9.62
N ARG A 21 -21.34 7.77 -10.31
CA ARG A 21 -20.84 6.39 -10.49
C ARG A 21 -19.57 6.34 -11.32
N GLU A 22 -19.46 7.15 -12.36
CA GLU A 22 -18.27 7.26 -13.19
C GLU A 22 -17.08 7.76 -12.35
N GLU A 23 -17.29 8.81 -11.54
CA GLU A 23 -16.26 9.32 -10.62
C GLU A 23 -15.84 8.26 -9.59
N LEU A 24 -16.80 7.53 -8.99
CA LEU A 24 -16.49 6.44 -8.07
C LEU A 24 -15.69 5.32 -8.75
N ALA A 25 -15.95 5.02 -10.03
CA ALA A 25 -15.18 4.05 -10.80
C ALA A 25 -13.76 4.56 -11.09
N ILE A 26 -13.60 5.83 -11.48
CA ILE A 26 -12.28 6.47 -11.68
C ILE A 26 -11.46 6.45 -10.39
N LEU A 27 -12.09 6.69 -9.23
CA LEU A 27 -11.46 6.64 -7.91
C LEU A 27 -11.30 5.20 -7.36
N ASN A 28 -11.63 4.17 -8.15
CA ASN A 28 -11.55 2.76 -7.76
C ASN A 28 -12.37 2.41 -6.49
N TYR A 29 -13.55 3.00 -6.33
CA TYR A 29 -14.50 2.59 -5.29
C TYR A 29 -15.15 1.26 -5.64
N ARG A 30 -15.31 0.39 -4.65
CA ARG A 30 -15.87 -0.97 -4.82
C ARG A 30 -17.35 -1.01 -4.49
N GLN A 31 -18.13 -1.68 -5.32
CA GLN A 31 -19.57 -1.89 -5.09
C GLN A 31 -19.79 -3.08 -4.13
N GLN A 32 -19.61 -2.86 -2.83
CA GLN A 32 -19.63 -3.91 -1.78
C GLN A 32 -20.38 -3.48 -0.50
N GLY A 33 -21.34 -2.59 -0.59
CA GLY A 33 -21.97 -1.98 0.58
C GLY A 33 -21.22 -0.73 1.06
N THR A 34 -21.31 -0.39 2.35
CA THR A 34 -20.71 0.82 2.93
C THR A 34 -19.99 0.56 4.27
N SER A 35 -19.52 -0.67 4.47
CA SER A 35 -18.88 -1.06 5.74
C SER A 35 -17.46 -0.49 5.91
N THR A 36 -16.76 -0.22 4.82
CA THR A 36 -15.37 0.28 4.81
C THR A 36 -15.23 1.47 3.87
N PRO A 37 -14.27 2.40 4.12
CA PRO A 37 -13.97 3.48 3.17
C PRO A 37 -13.64 2.94 1.78
N GLY A 38 -13.96 3.72 0.74
CA GLY A 38 -13.75 3.32 -0.65
C GLY A 38 -14.78 2.30 -1.15
N THR A 39 -15.96 2.22 -0.52
CA THR A 39 -17.05 1.33 -0.94
C THR A 39 -18.36 2.08 -1.15
N TRP A 40 -19.23 1.51 -1.97
CA TRP A 40 -20.55 2.07 -2.25
C TRP A 40 -21.58 0.99 -2.57
N GLN A 41 -22.86 1.36 -2.44
CA GLN A 41 -24.00 0.57 -2.90
C GLN A 41 -25.07 1.48 -3.48
N GLN A 42 -25.86 0.94 -4.41
CA GLN A 42 -27.02 1.62 -4.98
C GLN A 42 -28.32 0.95 -4.52
N LYS A 43 -29.31 1.76 -4.15
CA LYS A 43 -30.67 1.34 -3.85
C LYS A 43 -31.65 2.25 -4.60
N GLY A 44 -32.14 1.77 -5.76
CA GLY A 44 -32.99 2.60 -6.63
C GLY A 44 -32.26 3.87 -7.09
N GLN A 45 -32.82 5.03 -6.77
CA GLN A 45 -32.28 6.36 -7.09
C GLN A 45 -31.39 6.94 -5.95
N GLU A 46 -30.90 6.10 -5.07
CA GLU A 46 -30.01 6.51 -4.01
C GLU A 46 -28.67 5.78 -4.11
N LEU A 47 -27.58 6.52 -3.90
CA LEU A 47 -26.25 5.97 -3.68
C LEU A 47 -25.86 6.14 -2.21
N TYR A 48 -25.34 5.10 -1.64
CA TYR A 48 -24.70 5.11 -0.33
C TYR A 48 -23.21 4.94 -0.57
N VAL A 49 -22.41 5.92 -0.14
CA VAL A 49 -20.97 5.97 -0.41
C VAL A 49 -20.23 6.12 0.91
N HIS A 50 -19.31 5.21 1.23
CA HIS A 50 -18.37 5.39 2.32
C HIS A 50 -17.11 6.06 1.77
N THR A 51 -17.00 7.38 1.96
CA THR A 51 -15.89 8.17 1.44
C THR A 51 -14.58 7.82 2.11
N ARG A 52 -13.49 8.08 1.41
CA ARG A 52 -12.15 8.10 2.01
C ARG A 52 -11.89 9.46 2.64
N GLY A 53 -11.09 9.48 3.72
CA GLY A 53 -10.61 10.75 4.27
C GLY A 53 -9.54 11.37 3.37
N PHE A 54 -9.52 12.71 3.26
CA PHE A 54 -8.51 13.42 2.49
C PHE A 54 -8.12 14.75 3.13
N GLN A 55 -6.81 15.05 3.08
CA GLN A 55 -6.27 16.33 3.54
C GLN A 55 -6.23 17.33 2.37
N PHE A 56 -7.18 18.25 2.34
CA PHE A 56 -7.19 19.37 1.40
C PHE A 56 -6.33 20.53 1.94
N SER A 57 -6.02 21.49 1.09
CA SER A 57 -5.26 22.71 1.48
C SER A 57 -6.01 23.58 2.50
N ASP A 58 -7.33 23.50 2.51
CA ASP A 58 -8.24 24.29 3.37
C ASP A 58 -8.81 23.49 4.56
N GLY A 59 -8.39 22.24 4.75
CA GLY A 59 -8.81 21.39 5.88
C GLY A 59 -8.86 19.91 5.56
N THR A 60 -9.11 19.11 6.59
CA THR A 60 -9.24 17.65 6.48
C THR A 60 -10.71 17.26 6.38
N GLU A 61 -11.07 16.47 5.38
CA GLU A 61 -12.34 15.75 5.35
C GLU A 61 -12.14 14.32 5.84
N LYS A 62 -12.92 13.92 6.85
CA LYS A 62 -12.87 12.58 7.42
C LYS A 62 -13.66 11.60 6.56
N ALA A 63 -13.27 10.32 6.58
CA ALA A 63 -14.06 9.25 6.00
C ALA A 63 -15.45 9.22 6.67
N GLN A 64 -16.51 9.13 5.84
CA GLN A 64 -17.90 9.18 6.30
C GLN A 64 -18.83 8.46 5.33
N VAL A 65 -19.99 8.04 5.81
CA VAL A 65 -21.03 7.47 4.97
C VAL A 65 -21.97 8.55 4.50
N LEU A 66 -22.12 8.69 3.18
CA LEU A 66 -23.04 9.60 2.52
C LEU A 66 -24.23 8.81 1.97
N ARG A 67 -25.43 9.41 2.09
CA ARG A 67 -26.60 9.03 1.29
C ARG A 67 -26.85 10.15 0.28
N LEU A 68 -26.75 9.82 -1.00
CA LEU A 68 -26.96 10.72 -2.12
C LEU A 68 -28.27 10.34 -2.79
N ARG A 69 -29.25 11.24 -2.82
CA ARG A 69 -30.56 11.05 -3.46
C ARG A 69 -30.61 11.83 -4.74
N PHE A 70 -30.97 11.18 -5.82
CA PHE A 70 -31.06 11.79 -7.16
C PHE A 70 -32.51 12.00 -7.57
N SER A 71 -32.74 13.07 -8.32
CA SER A 71 -34.01 13.36 -8.98
C SER A 71 -33.73 13.85 -10.41
N GLY A 72 -34.06 13.04 -11.40
CA GLY A 72 -33.65 13.30 -12.79
C GLY A 72 -32.13 13.34 -12.91
N ASN A 73 -31.62 14.41 -13.51
CA ASN A 73 -30.17 14.63 -13.71
C ASN A 73 -29.54 15.53 -12.63
N ALA A 74 -30.10 15.57 -11.43
CA ALA A 74 -29.56 16.39 -10.34
C ALA A 74 -29.47 15.60 -9.05
N LEU A 75 -28.44 15.91 -8.25
CA LEU A 75 -28.28 15.45 -6.88
C LEU A 75 -29.23 16.26 -5.97
N ALA A 76 -30.38 15.68 -5.64
CA ALA A 76 -31.42 16.39 -4.91
C ALA A 76 -31.08 16.61 -3.42
N ASP A 77 -30.42 15.62 -2.80
CA ASP A 77 -30.13 15.67 -1.36
C ASP A 77 -28.84 14.90 -1.02
N VAL A 78 -28.10 15.43 -0.05
CA VAL A 78 -26.88 14.82 0.49
C VAL A 78 -27.02 14.73 2.00
N ALA A 79 -27.15 13.52 2.53
CA ALA A 79 -27.13 13.28 3.97
C ALA A 79 -25.82 12.59 4.37
N SER A 80 -25.20 13.05 5.44
CA SER A 80 -23.90 12.58 5.94
C SER A 80 -24.04 12.04 7.37
N THR A 81 -23.18 11.06 7.72
CA THR A 81 -23.05 10.58 9.11
C THR A 81 -22.28 11.55 10.01
N ILE A 82 -21.53 12.48 9.44
CA ILE A 82 -20.83 13.55 10.17
C ILE A 82 -21.52 14.87 9.83
N PRO A 83 -21.93 15.66 10.83
CA PRO A 83 -22.49 17.00 10.60
C PRO A 83 -21.53 17.83 9.74
N ASN A 84 -22.02 18.37 8.64
CA ASN A 84 -21.24 19.23 7.76
C ASN A 84 -21.85 20.63 7.74
N GLU A 85 -21.22 21.56 8.45
CA GLU A 85 -21.66 22.96 8.54
C GLU A 85 -21.55 23.70 7.18
N ARG A 86 -20.69 23.22 6.28
CA ARG A 86 -20.48 23.82 4.96
C ARG A 86 -21.52 23.41 3.93
N GLY A 87 -22.31 22.37 4.20
CA GLY A 87 -23.31 21.83 3.25
C GLY A 87 -22.74 21.19 1.98
N VAL A 88 -21.42 21.16 1.83
CA VAL A 88 -20.70 20.57 0.69
C VAL A 88 -19.75 19.49 1.18
N VAL A 89 -19.80 18.30 0.60
CA VAL A 89 -18.84 17.22 0.84
C VAL A 89 -18.02 16.99 -0.43
N ARG A 90 -16.70 16.86 -0.28
CA ARG A 90 -15.79 16.59 -1.40
C ARG A 90 -15.33 15.14 -1.36
N LEU A 91 -15.34 14.48 -2.52
CA LEU A 91 -14.59 13.24 -2.67
C LEU A 91 -13.10 13.55 -2.79
N GLU A 92 -12.25 12.59 -2.42
CA GLU A 92 -10.82 12.73 -2.65
C GLU A 92 -10.53 12.91 -4.14
N PRO A 93 -9.62 13.83 -4.51
CA PRO A 93 -9.31 14.08 -5.91
C PRO A 93 -8.41 12.99 -6.50
N LEU A 94 -8.59 12.68 -7.78
CA LEU A 94 -7.71 11.80 -8.51
C LEU A 94 -6.29 12.37 -8.56
N ALA A 95 -5.28 11.57 -8.20
CA ALA A 95 -3.89 11.94 -8.41
C ALA A 95 -3.53 11.80 -9.90
N ILE A 96 -3.27 12.93 -10.57
CA ILE A 96 -2.99 12.99 -12.02
C ILE A 96 -1.51 13.06 -12.35
N GLY A 97 -0.66 13.29 -11.34
CA GLY A 97 0.79 13.34 -11.53
C GLY A 97 1.54 13.61 -10.24
N GLY A 98 2.87 13.52 -10.32
CA GLY A 98 3.79 13.87 -9.25
C GLY A 98 4.83 14.86 -9.76
N ILE A 99 5.18 15.85 -8.93
CA ILE A 99 6.38 16.66 -9.15
C ILE A 99 7.49 15.90 -8.45
N TYR A 100 8.37 15.27 -9.24
CA TYR A 100 9.46 14.45 -8.69
C TYR A 100 10.67 15.33 -8.40
N PRO A 101 11.23 15.31 -7.17
CA PRO A 101 12.58 15.83 -6.93
C PRO A 101 13.58 15.02 -7.77
N LYS A 102 14.78 15.58 -7.99
CA LYS A 102 15.84 15.03 -8.85
C LYS A 102 16.23 13.54 -8.60
N HIS A 103 15.77 12.93 -7.52
CA HIS A 103 16.12 11.54 -7.12
C HIS A 103 15.18 10.44 -7.67
N LYS A 104 14.26 10.75 -8.60
CA LYS A 104 13.46 9.74 -9.37
C LYS A 104 12.66 8.71 -8.54
N GLU A 105 12.42 8.94 -7.25
CA GLU A 105 11.68 8.01 -6.40
C GLU A 105 10.37 8.65 -5.94
N ASP A 106 9.26 8.03 -6.30
CA ASP A 106 7.96 8.34 -5.73
C ASP A 106 7.75 7.45 -4.49
N ARG A 107 7.25 8.01 -3.40
CA ARG A 107 7.00 7.27 -2.17
C ARG A 107 5.62 7.61 -1.63
N VAL A 108 4.87 6.60 -1.32
CA VAL A 108 3.63 6.68 -0.54
C VAL A 108 3.93 6.03 0.80
N LEU A 109 4.38 6.85 1.75
CA LEU A 109 4.68 6.36 3.09
C LEU A 109 3.40 5.89 3.76
N MET A 110 3.50 4.75 4.42
CA MET A 110 2.45 4.16 5.23
C MET A 110 2.94 3.96 6.66
N GLN A 111 2.05 4.09 7.63
CA GLN A 111 2.31 3.70 9.00
C GLN A 111 1.94 2.22 9.18
N LEU A 112 2.62 1.53 10.10
CA LEU A 112 2.36 0.10 10.35
C LEU A 112 0.89 -0.18 10.72
N LYS A 113 0.22 0.75 11.40
CA LYS A 113 -1.20 0.66 11.76
C LYS A 113 -2.16 0.73 10.55
N GLU A 114 -1.70 1.23 9.40
CA GLU A 114 -2.47 1.32 8.16
C GLU A 114 -2.37 0.04 7.32
N ALA A 115 -1.47 -0.86 7.71
CA ALA A 115 -1.30 -2.14 7.04
C ALA A 115 -2.56 -3.01 7.18
N PRO A 116 -3.03 -3.65 6.10
CA PRO A 116 -4.07 -4.66 6.20
C PRO A 116 -3.69 -5.74 7.22
N PRO A 117 -4.64 -6.28 7.99
CA PRO A 117 -4.33 -7.22 9.09
C PRO A 117 -3.48 -8.44 8.68
N LEU A 118 -3.59 -8.89 7.43
CA LEU A 118 -2.86 -10.05 6.92
C LEU A 118 -1.53 -9.70 6.23
N LEU A 119 -1.20 -8.41 5.99
CA LEU A 119 0.03 -8.04 5.30
C LEU A 119 1.27 -8.44 6.10
N VAL A 120 1.34 -8.02 7.34
CA VAL A 120 2.50 -8.30 8.22
C VAL A 120 2.64 -9.81 8.47
N PRO A 121 1.61 -10.55 8.90
CA PRO A 121 1.72 -11.99 9.07
C PRO A 121 2.16 -12.73 7.80
N ALA A 122 1.63 -12.38 6.63
CA ALA A 122 2.00 -12.99 5.36
C ALA A 122 3.45 -12.70 5.00
N LEU A 123 3.89 -11.44 5.12
CA LEU A 123 5.28 -11.03 4.88
C LEU A 123 6.25 -11.78 5.80
N LEU A 124 5.98 -11.81 7.10
CA LEU A 124 6.83 -12.52 8.06
C LEU A 124 6.84 -14.02 7.83
N ALA A 125 5.72 -14.61 7.44
CA ALA A 125 5.64 -16.04 7.13
C ALA A 125 6.48 -16.43 5.92
N THR A 126 6.62 -15.54 4.94
CA THR A 126 7.40 -15.79 3.71
C THR A 126 8.87 -15.42 3.86
N GLU A 127 9.17 -14.26 4.45
CA GLU A 127 10.52 -13.69 4.46
C GLU A 127 11.28 -14.00 5.75
N ASP A 128 10.64 -13.86 6.93
CA ASP A 128 11.32 -13.98 8.21
C ASP A 128 10.38 -14.38 9.36
N ARG A 129 10.06 -15.67 9.46
CA ARG A 129 9.15 -16.21 10.49
C ARG A 129 9.61 -15.95 11.94
N SER A 130 10.88 -15.65 12.12
CA SER A 130 11.46 -15.43 13.45
C SER A 130 11.77 -13.97 13.74
N PHE A 131 11.26 -13.04 12.93
CA PHE A 131 11.57 -11.62 12.99
C PHE A 131 11.54 -11.03 14.41
N TYR A 132 10.48 -11.28 15.16
CA TYR A 132 10.34 -10.79 16.55
C TYR A 132 11.17 -11.55 17.59
N ARG A 133 11.93 -12.59 17.19
CA ARG A 133 12.67 -13.49 18.14
C ARG A 133 14.19 -13.39 18.03
N HIS A 134 14.72 -12.82 16.96
CA HIS A 134 16.16 -12.63 16.78
C HIS A 134 16.53 -11.16 16.90
N HIS A 135 17.83 -10.89 16.95
CA HIS A 135 18.41 -9.54 17.01
C HIS A 135 19.28 -9.29 15.76
N GLY A 136 18.66 -8.96 14.65
CA GLY A 136 19.32 -8.67 13.36
C GLY A 136 19.69 -9.91 12.54
N ILE A 137 20.09 -10.99 13.16
CA ILE A 137 20.53 -12.25 12.52
C ILE A 137 19.73 -13.43 13.07
N SER A 138 19.28 -14.33 12.20
CA SER A 138 18.62 -15.57 12.58
C SER A 138 19.53 -16.77 12.36
N ILE A 139 20.26 -17.21 13.40
CA ILE A 139 21.12 -18.39 13.32
C ILE A 139 20.32 -19.63 12.92
N ARG A 140 19.10 -19.80 13.50
CA ARG A 140 18.20 -20.91 13.12
C ARG A 140 17.78 -20.83 11.65
N GLY A 141 17.52 -19.62 11.14
CA GLY A 141 17.19 -19.39 9.73
C GLY A 141 18.35 -19.77 8.81
N ILE A 142 19.57 -19.40 9.15
CA ILE A 142 20.79 -19.75 8.41
C ILE A 142 20.98 -21.27 8.38
N LEU A 143 20.94 -21.93 9.53
CA LEU A 143 21.12 -23.39 9.64
C LEU A 143 20.06 -24.15 8.84
N ARG A 144 18.79 -23.69 8.92
CA ARG A 144 17.70 -24.27 8.11
C ARG A 144 17.94 -24.08 6.61
N ALA A 145 18.36 -22.89 6.19
CA ALA A 145 18.63 -22.61 4.78
C ALA A 145 19.79 -23.46 4.26
N VAL A 146 20.86 -23.62 5.03
CA VAL A 146 21.98 -24.52 4.70
C VAL A 146 21.49 -25.96 4.54
N TRP A 147 20.72 -26.47 5.49
CA TRP A 147 20.16 -27.80 5.44
C TRP A 147 19.30 -28.06 4.21
N VAL A 148 18.34 -27.15 3.96
CA VAL A 148 17.43 -27.25 2.81
C VAL A 148 18.20 -27.19 1.49
N ASN A 149 19.18 -26.30 1.37
CA ASN A 149 19.96 -26.16 0.13
C ASN A 149 20.87 -27.37 -0.13
N LEU A 150 21.43 -27.97 0.93
CA LEU A 150 22.23 -29.20 0.82
C LEU A 150 21.37 -30.40 0.41
N THR A 151 20.19 -30.55 1.03
CA THR A 151 19.30 -31.68 0.75
C THR A 151 18.58 -31.56 -0.61
N ALA A 152 18.32 -30.33 -1.07
CA ALA A 152 17.65 -30.08 -2.35
C ALA A 152 18.61 -30.01 -3.55
N GLY A 153 19.92 -30.12 -3.33
CA GLY A 153 20.93 -30.06 -4.41
C GLY A 153 21.04 -28.69 -5.10
N GLY A 154 20.61 -27.60 -4.45
CA GLY A 154 20.66 -26.26 -5.03
C GLY A 154 20.10 -25.16 -4.11
N TRP A 155 20.24 -23.92 -4.53
CA TRP A 155 19.76 -22.75 -3.78
C TRP A 155 18.24 -22.67 -3.83
N ARG A 156 17.56 -23.16 -2.80
CA ARG A 156 16.10 -23.16 -2.66
C ARG A 156 15.59 -22.18 -1.61
N GLN A 157 16.41 -21.87 -0.60
CA GLN A 157 15.98 -21.03 0.52
C GLN A 157 17.07 -20.06 0.95
N GLY A 158 16.70 -18.78 1.15
CA GLY A 158 17.54 -17.75 1.77
C GLY A 158 17.48 -17.81 3.30
N GLY A 159 18.59 -17.46 3.96
CA GLY A 159 18.69 -17.37 5.43
C GLY A 159 18.82 -15.94 5.94
N SER A 160 18.65 -14.92 5.09
CA SER A 160 18.73 -13.50 5.48
C SER A 160 17.44 -13.05 6.17
N THR A 161 17.59 -12.22 7.20
CA THR A 161 16.44 -11.60 7.91
C THR A 161 15.93 -10.37 7.17
N LEU A 162 14.72 -9.90 7.53
CA LEU A 162 14.16 -8.63 7.01
C LEU A 162 15.10 -7.45 7.31
N THR A 163 15.71 -7.42 8.51
CA THR A 163 16.65 -6.39 8.90
C THR A 163 17.89 -6.38 8.00
N GLN A 164 18.42 -7.56 7.66
CA GLN A 164 19.53 -7.69 6.72
C GLN A 164 19.16 -7.25 5.30
N GLN A 165 17.94 -7.58 4.85
CA GLN A 165 17.43 -7.11 3.54
C GLN A 165 17.30 -5.59 3.51
N LEU A 166 16.81 -4.98 4.59
CA LEU A 166 16.69 -3.53 4.73
C LEU A 166 18.05 -2.84 4.63
N ILE A 167 19.05 -3.34 5.39
CA ILE A 167 20.43 -2.83 5.33
C ILE A 167 21.00 -2.94 3.92
N LYS A 168 20.79 -4.07 3.24
CA LYS A 168 21.23 -4.25 1.86
C LYS A 168 20.65 -3.18 0.95
N ASN A 169 19.36 -2.89 1.07
CA ASN A 169 18.68 -1.92 0.20
C ASN A 169 19.17 -0.48 0.41
N PHE A 170 19.55 -0.12 1.65
CA PHE A 170 19.95 1.26 1.98
C PHE A 170 21.45 1.55 1.81
N TYR A 171 22.29 0.61 2.18
CA TYR A 171 23.70 0.93 2.47
C TYR A 171 24.70 0.13 1.64
N LEU A 172 24.26 -0.88 0.92
CA LEU A 172 25.19 -1.81 0.30
C LEU A 172 25.03 -1.87 -1.21
N THR A 173 26.16 -2.09 -1.88
CA THR A 173 26.22 -2.34 -3.33
C THR A 173 25.73 -3.77 -3.66
N ASP A 174 25.40 -4.02 -4.93
CA ASP A 174 24.97 -5.34 -5.40
C ASP A 174 26.08 -6.40 -5.48
N GLU A 175 27.30 -6.04 -5.05
CA GLU A 175 28.43 -6.96 -5.02
C GLU A 175 28.16 -8.16 -4.09
N ARG A 176 28.45 -9.36 -4.59
CA ARG A 176 28.25 -10.62 -3.85
C ARG A 176 29.55 -11.09 -3.19
N THR A 177 30.05 -10.32 -2.20
CA THR A 177 31.28 -10.66 -1.46
C THR A 177 30.94 -11.10 -0.02
N LEU A 178 31.81 -11.94 0.56
CA LEU A 178 31.68 -12.35 1.96
C LEU A 178 31.84 -11.17 2.91
N SER A 179 32.76 -10.25 2.61
CA SER A 179 32.98 -9.03 3.42
C SER A 179 31.71 -8.16 3.47
N ARG A 180 31.05 -7.97 2.31
CA ARG A 180 29.77 -7.26 2.27
C ARG A 180 28.70 -7.97 3.13
N LYS A 181 28.63 -9.31 3.09
CA LYS A 181 27.65 -10.08 3.88
C LYS A 181 27.92 -10.00 5.38
N LEU A 182 29.20 -9.94 5.81
CA LEU A 182 29.56 -9.71 7.20
C LEU A 182 29.20 -8.30 7.65
N ASN A 183 29.46 -7.29 6.83
CA ASN A 183 29.05 -5.90 7.11
C ASN A 183 27.53 -5.78 7.23
N GLU A 184 26.77 -6.38 6.31
CA GLU A 184 25.31 -6.46 6.36
C GLU A 184 24.83 -7.06 7.69
N ALA A 185 25.44 -8.15 8.13
CA ALA A 185 25.08 -8.81 9.37
C ALA A 185 25.41 -7.93 10.60
N ALA A 186 26.61 -7.33 10.65
CA ALA A 186 27.00 -6.43 11.72
C ALA A 186 26.08 -5.19 11.81
N MET A 187 25.78 -4.56 10.67
CA MET A 187 24.88 -3.42 10.60
C MET A 187 23.44 -3.79 11.00
N ALA A 188 22.97 -4.98 10.65
CA ALA A 188 21.65 -5.46 11.05
C ALA A 188 21.52 -5.63 12.58
N VAL A 189 22.56 -6.12 13.23
CA VAL A 189 22.61 -6.19 14.70
C VAL A 189 22.62 -4.79 15.31
N LEU A 190 23.46 -3.88 14.80
CA LEU A 190 23.53 -2.49 15.28
C LEU A 190 22.18 -1.77 15.11
N LEU A 191 21.49 -1.99 13.99
CA LEU A 191 20.18 -1.39 13.76
C LEU A 191 19.16 -1.85 14.81
N GLU A 192 19.13 -3.13 15.14
CA GLU A 192 18.22 -3.69 16.16
C GLU A 192 18.61 -3.37 17.62
N VAL A 193 19.80 -2.82 17.85
CA VAL A 193 20.17 -2.25 19.15
C VAL A 193 19.57 -0.84 19.32
N HIS A 194 19.39 -0.09 18.22
CA HIS A 194 18.98 1.32 18.27
C HIS A 194 17.50 1.54 17.95
N TYR A 195 16.88 0.63 17.22
CA TYR A 195 15.50 0.76 16.74
C TYR A 195 14.65 -0.45 17.14
N GLU A 196 13.40 -0.20 17.43
CA GLU A 196 12.45 -1.25 17.76
C GLU A 196 12.03 -2.05 16.52
N LYS A 197 11.58 -3.29 16.73
CA LYS A 197 11.13 -4.18 15.66
C LYS A 197 10.05 -3.57 14.78
N ASN A 198 9.11 -2.86 15.38
CA ASN A 198 8.03 -2.23 14.64
C ASN A 198 8.50 -1.06 13.77
N GLU A 199 9.49 -0.29 14.21
CA GLU A 199 10.10 0.78 13.42
C GLU A 199 10.87 0.22 12.23
N ILE A 200 11.63 -0.86 12.44
CA ILE A 200 12.34 -1.58 11.37
C ILE A 200 11.35 -2.16 10.35
N LEU A 201 10.26 -2.77 10.83
CA LEU A 201 9.23 -3.33 9.97
C LEU A 201 8.51 -2.25 9.15
N GLU A 202 8.13 -1.13 9.77
CA GLU A 202 7.51 0.02 9.09
C GLU A 202 8.44 0.57 8.01
N THR A 203 9.73 0.74 8.34
CA THR A 203 10.74 1.17 7.38
C THR A 203 10.86 0.17 6.23
N TYR A 204 10.90 -1.14 6.51
CA TYR A 204 10.94 -2.17 5.47
C TYR A 204 9.74 -2.11 4.53
N LEU A 205 8.53 -1.97 5.08
CA LEU A 205 7.30 -1.86 4.30
C LEU A 205 7.30 -0.64 3.37
N ASN A 206 8.02 0.41 3.72
CA ASN A 206 8.14 1.64 2.92
C ASN A 206 9.29 1.61 1.91
N GLU A 207 10.27 0.71 2.07
CA GLU A 207 11.51 0.73 1.27
C GLU A 207 11.66 -0.46 0.32
N VAL A 208 11.00 -1.59 0.59
CA VAL A 208 11.17 -2.79 -0.23
C VAL A 208 10.80 -2.53 -1.68
N ASN A 209 11.67 -2.95 -2.61
CA ASN A 209 11.40 -2.84 -4.04
C ASN A 209 10.33 -3.86 -4.46
N LEU A 210 9.28 -3.39 -5.09
CA LEU A 210 8.15 -4.19 -5.58
C LEU A 210 7.96 -4.06 -7.10
N GLY A 211 8.98 -3.59 -7.81
CA GLY A 211 8.97 -3.55 -9.27
C GLY A 211 9.47 -2.25 -9.85
N GLN A 212 9.20 -2.07 -11.14
CA GLN A 212 9.58 -0.88 -11.90
C GLN A 212 8.43 -0.40 -12.80
N SER A 213 8.29 0.91 -12.90
CA SER A 213 7.44 1.62 -13.84
C SER A 213 8.30 2.46 -14.78
N GLY A 214 8.63 1.95 -15.97
CA GLY A 214 9.60 2.59 -16.85
C GLY A 214 10.98 2.65 -16.19
N GLN A 215 11.48 3.89 -15.98
CA GLN A 215 12.77 4.14 -15.30
C GLN A 215 12.64 4.36 -13.78
N HIS A 216 11.43 4.28 -13.22
CA HIS A 216 11.18 4.54 -11.81
C HIS A 216 10.98 3.24 -11.04
N SER A 217 11.64 3.08 -9.89
CA SER A 217 11.41 1.98 -8.97
C SER A 217 10.09 2.16 -8.23
N VAL A 218 9.35 1.07 -8.05
CA VAL A 218 8.16 1.01 -7.21
C VAL A 218 8.61 0.53 -5.84
N ASN A 219 8.89 1.46 -4.92
CA ASN A 219 9.38 1.15 -3.59
C ASN A 219 8.28 1.31 -2.55
N GLY A 220 8.18 0.33 -1.66
CA GLY A 220 7.20 0.27 -0.58
C GLY A 220 5.81 -0.20 -0.99
N PHE A 221 5.14 -0.82 -0.04
CA PHE A 221 3.79 -1.39 -0.22
C PHE A 221 2.73 -0.34 -0.50
N GLY A 222 2.87 0.87 0.09
CA GLY A 222 1.93 1.97 -0.15
C GLY A 222 1.93 2.42 -1.60
N LEU A 223 3.11 2.63 -2.21
CA LEU A 223 3.22 2.98 -3.62
C LEU A 223 2.80 1.80 -4.52
N ALA A 224 3.23 0.58 -4.19
CA ALA A 224 2.88 -0.63 -4.94
C ALA A 224 1.36 -0.85 -4.99
N SER A 225 0.66 -0.63 -3.87
CA SER A 225 -0.79 -0.70 -3.81
C SER A 225 -1.46 0.23 -4.83
N GLN A 226 -1.03 1.48 -4.86
CA GLN A 226 -1.54 2.47 -5.82
C GLN A 226 -1.15 2.13 -7.26
N PHE A 227 0.10 1.69 -7.47
CA PHE A 227 0.60 1.38 -8.80
C PHE A 227 -0.09 0.17 -9.43
N TYR A 228 -0.27 -0.93 -8.68
CA TYR A 228 -0.83 -2.17 -9.22
C TYR A 228 -2.36 -2.21 -9.18
N PHE A 229 -2.98 -1.60 -8.17
CA PHE A 229 -4.41 -1.74 -7.89
C PHE A 229 -5.18 -0.42 -7.86
N GLY A 230 -4.50 0.74 -7.92
CA GLY A 230 -5.14 2.06 -7.92
C GLY A 230 -5.89 2.41 -6.62
N GLN A 231 -5.51 1.79 -5.49
CA GLN A 231 -6.22 1.99 -4.22
C GLN A 231 -5.24 2.07 -3.03
N PRO A 232 -5.64 2.67 -1.90
CA PRO A 232 -4.83 2.72 -0.70
C PRO A 232 -4.52 1.33 -0.15
N ILE A 233 -3.37 1.18 0.52
CA ILE A 233 -2.93 -0.10 1.10
C ILE A 233 -3.95 -0.68 2.09
N SER A 234 -4.62 0.16 2.88
CA SER A 234 -5.64 -0.23 3.85
C SER A 234 -6.88 -0.89 3.24
N GLU A 235 -7.10 -0.75 1.94
CA GLU A 235 -8.24 -1.30 1.22
C GLU A 235 -7.93 -2.60 0.46
N LEU A 236 -6.67 -3.05 0.49
CA LEU A 236 -6.26 -4.26 -0.22
C LEU A 236 -6.99 -5.51 0.28
N GLN A 237 -7.45 -6.32 -0.66
CA GLN A 237 -8.02 -7.63 -0.38
C GLN A 237 -6.91 -8.68 -0.22
N LEU A 238 -7.25 -9.83 0.36
CA LEU A 238 -6.31 -10.91 0.63
C LEU A 238 -5.46 -11.31 -0.58
N HIS A 239 -6.07 -11.49 -1.74
CA HIS A 239 -5.36 -11.89 -2.96
C HIS A 239 -4.38 -10.81 -3.46
N GLN A 240 -4.71 -9.52 -3.28
CA GLN A 240 -3.85 -8.39 -3.61
C GLN A 240 -2.65 -8.32 -2.65
N VAL A 241 -2.91 -8.51 -1.35
CA VAL A 241 -1.85 -8.62 -0.33
C VAL A 241 -0.92 -9.78 -0.65
N ALA A 242 -1.48 -10.97 -0.96
CA ALA A 242 -0.69 -12.15 -1.31
C ALA A 242 0.19 -11.92 -2.54
N LEU A 243 -0.33 -11.23 -3.57
CA LEU A 243 0.44 -10.87 -4.75
C LEU A 243 1.62 -9.97 -4.40
N LEU A 244 1.40 -8.87 -3.66
CA LEU A 244 2.48 -7.95 -3.28
C LEU A 244 3.53 -8.63 -2.41
N VAL A 245 3.12 -9.48 -1.46
CA VAL A 245 4.06 -10.25 -0.63
C VAL A 245 4.87 -11.23 -1.48
N GLY A 246 4.23 -11.93 -2.43
CA GLY A 246 4.93 -12.81 -3.36
C GLY A 246 5.95 -12.07 -4.23
N MET A 247 5.65 -10.83 -4.62
CA MET A 247 6.56 -10.00 -5.42
C MET A 247 7.84 -9.60 -4.69
N VAL A 248 7.86 -9.58 -3.34
CA VAL A 248 9.06 -9.28 -2.55
C VAL A 248 10.22 -10.21 -2.93
N GLN A 249 9.94 -11.49 -3.17
CA GLN A 249 10.96 -12.50 -3.50
C GLN A 249 11.57 -12.33 -4.89
N GLY A 250 10.86 -11.71 -5.80
CA GLY A 250 11.31 -11.53 -7.18
C GLY A 250 10.45 -10.50 -7.93
N PRO A 251 10.66 -9.19 -7.69
CA PRO A 251 9.79 -8.14 -8.22
C PRO A 251 9.68 -8.14 -9.75
N SER A 252 10.74 -8.53 -10.45
CA SER A 252 10.72 -8.60 -11.90
C SER A 252 10.06 -9.88 -12.42
N PHE A 253 10.19 -10.98 -11.69
CA PHE A 253 9.68 -12.29 -12.09
C PHE A 253 8.18 -12.43 -11.83
N TYR A 254 7.73 -11.99 -10.64
CA TYR A 254 6.32 -12.06 -10.22
C TYR A 254 5.50 -10.82 -10.59
N ASN A 255 6.01 -9.95 -11.46
CA ASN A 255 5.30 -8.75 -11.88
C ASN A 255 4.09 -9.10 -12.75
N PRO A 256 2.85 -8.85 -12.29
CA PRO A 256 1.64 -9.23 -13.02
C PRO A 256 1.44 -8.47 -14.34
N ARG A 257 2.10 -7.31 -14.50
CA ARG A 257 2.05 -6.53 -15.76
C ARG A 257 3.03 -7.05 -16.81
N ARG A 258 4.09 -7.77 -16.40
CA ARG A 258 5.07 -8.36 -17.31
C ARG A 258 4.80 -9.85 -17.58
N ASN A 259 4.30 -10.54 -16.56
CA ASN A 259 4.05 -11.99 -16.59
C ASN A 259 2.63 -12.27 -16.10
N PRO A 260 1.59 -12.06 -16.92
CA PRO A 260 0.17 -12.17 -16.54
C PRO A 260 -0.34 -13.61 -16.43
N GLN A 261 0.50 -14.62 -16.22
CA GLN A 261 0.11 -16.03 -16.11
C GLN A 261 -0.32 -16.40 -14.69
#